data_0175a9eb051eb80c301cbda11a9bfa84
#
_entry.id   0175a9eb051eb80c301cbda11a9bfa84
#
_cell.length_a   1.000
_cell.length_b   1.000
_cell.length_c   1.000
_cell.angle_alpha   90.00
_cell.angle_beta   90.00
_cell.angle_gamma   90.00
#
_symmetry.space_group_name_H-M   'P 1'
#
loop_
_entity.id
_entity.type
_entity.pdbx_description
1 polymer ?
#
loop_
_entity_poly.entity_id
_entity_poly.type
_entity_poly.pdbx_seq_one_letter_code
_entity_poly.pdbx_strand_id
1 'polypeptide(L)'
;MQKPLSDAALKKILDTANERDLFIVGHMYIENTIDRILEKKFSIPSKSIDSTLFTLNLKMDILTESGLIKGNVKKNVELLARIRNRYAHRLEPNEQRITNYIRELQYLGSASKTAGKYAKYRICVIRTFSVLVKMLRK
;
A
#
# COMPACT_ATOMS: atom_id res chain seq x y z
N MET A 1 8.90 16.21 -10.37
CA MET A 1 8.20 15.16 -9.57
C MET A 1 7.20 15.85 -8.64
N GLN A 2 5.96 15.45 -8.70
CA GLN A 2 4.94 15.98 -7.79
C GLN A 2 5.18 15.48 -6.37
N LYS A 3 4.90 16.33 -5.40
CA LYS A 3 4.94 15.92 -4.00
C LYS A 3 3.88 14.84 -3.75
N PRO A 4 4.18 13.83 -2.93
CA PRO A 4 3.15 12.87 -2.53
C PRO A 4 2.05 13.57 -1.72
N LEU A 5 0.85 12.98 -1.74
CA LEU A 5 -0.26 13.48 -0.95
C LEU A 5 0.09 13.50 0.54
N SER A 6 -0.51 14.42 1.29
CA SER A 6 -0.46 14.38 2.75
C SER A 6 -1.32 13.22 3.26
N ASP A 7 -1.03 12.77 4.49
CA ASP A 7 -1.84 11.75 5.15
C ASP A 7 -3.31 12.19 5.26
N ALA A 8 -3.55 13.46 5.56
CA ALA A 8 -4.90 14.02 5.66
C ALA A 8 -5.65 13.98 4.32
N ALA A 9 -4.96 14.28 3.22
CA ALA A 9 -5.56 14.24 1.89
C ALA A 9 -5.90 12.81 1.48
N LEU A 10 -5.01 11.86 1.75
CA LEU A 10 -5.28 10.44 1.48
C LEU A 10 -6.44 9.94 2.32
N LYS A 11 -6.48 10.29 3.62
CA LYS A 11 -7.58 9.92 4.50
C LYS A 11 -8.92 10.38 3.95
N LYS A 12 -9.00 11.62 3.48
CA LYS A 12 -10.23 12.17 2.91
C LYS A 12 -10.68 11.38 1.68
N ILE A 13 -9.75 11.04 0.80
CA ILE A 13 -10.04 10.23 -0.39
C ILE A 13 -10.60 8.86 0.02
N LEU A 14 -9.96 8.20 0.97
CA LEU A 14 -10.38 6.87 1.43
C LEU A 14 -11.73 6.91 2.15
N ASP A 15 -12.00 7.93 2.96
CA ASP A 15 -13.25 8.08 3.70
C ASP A 15 -14.46 8.31 2.78
N THR A 16 -14.24 8.88 1.59
CA THR A 16 -15.31 9.15 0.63
C THR A 16 -15.44 8.09 -0.47
N ALA A 17 -14.51 7.15 -0.53
CA ALA A 17 -14.53 6.10 -1.54
C ALA A 17 -15.57 5.02 -1.19
N ASN A 18 -16.22 4.46 -2.22
CA ASN A 18 -17.02 3.26 -2.03
C ASN A 18 -16.09 2.06 -1.76
N GLU A 19 -16.65 0.92 -1.40
CA GLU A 19 -15.87 -0.26 -1.00
C GLU A 19 -14.86 -0.69 -2.05
N ARG A 20 -15.29 -0.78 -3.31
CA ARG A 20 -14.42 -1.20 -4.41
C ARG A 20 -13.28 -0.20 -4.62
N ASP A 21 -13.61 1.08 -4.69
CA ASP A 21 -12.63 2.14 -4.91
C ASP A 21 -11.67 2.25 -3.73
N LEU A 22 -12.15 2.04 -2.51
CA LEU A 22 -11.31 2.04 -1.31
C LEU A 22 -10.11 1.10 -1.48
N PHE A 23 -10.36 -0.14 -1.90
CA PHE A 23 -9.30 -1.14 -2.02
C PHE A 23 -8.38 -0.89 -3.22
N ILE A 24 -8.92 -0.42 -4.32
CA ILE A 24 -8.15 -0.13 -5.53
C ILE A 24 -7.29 1.13 -5.35
N VAL A 25 -7.90 2.20 -4.89
CA VAL A 25 -7.24 3.51 -4.74
C VAL A 25 -6.18 3.47 -3.64
N GLY A 26 -6.48 2.83 -2.51
CA GLY A 26 -5.51 2.73 -1.41
C GLY A 26 -4.20 2.09 -1.86
N HIS A 27 -4.29 0.98 -2.58
CA HIS A 27 -3.10 0.29 -3.09
C HIS A 27 -2.38 1.12 -4.17
N MET A 28 -3.12 1.82 -5.01
CA MET A 28 -2.55 2.64 -6.08
C MET A 28 -1.58 3.71 -5.54
N TYR A 29 -1.96 4.41 -4.49
CA TYR A 29 -1.08 5.43 -3.90
C TYR A 29 0.16 4.82 -3.26
N ILE A 30 0.04 3.66 -2.64
CA ILE A 30 1.18 2.95 -2.06
C ILE A 30 2.15 2.49 -3.16
N GLU A 31 1.64 1.88 -4.21
CA GLU A 31 2.45 1.40 -5.34
C GLU A 31 3.17 2.56 -6.04
N ASN A 32 2.47 3.67 -6.25
CA ASN A 32 3.06 4.87 -6.83
C ASN A 32 4.22 5.40 -5.97
N THR A 33 4.05 5.41 -4.65
CA THR A 33 5.11 5.86 -3.74
C THR A 33 6.31 4.94 -3.78
N ILE A 34 6.10 3.62 -3.84
CA ILE A 34 7.17 2.63 -3.99
C ILE A 34 7.98 2.91 -5.26
N ASP A 35 7.30 3.15 -6.38
CA ASP A 35 7.95 3.45 -7.66
C ASP A 35 8.82 4.71 -7.57
N ARG A 36 8.33 5.74 -6.90
CA ARG A 36 9.10 6.97 -6.67
C ARG A 36 10.34 6.75 -5.80
N ILE A 37 10.24 5.89 -4.79
CA ILE A 37 11.39 5.53 -3.95
C ILE A 37 12.46 4.85 -4.80
N LEU A 38 12.07 3.89 -5.63
CA LEU A 38 12.98 3.16 -6.51
C LEU A 38 13.67 4.11 -7.49
N GLU A 39 12.93 5.03 -8.07
CA GLU A 39 13.46 6.02 -8.99
C GLU A 39 14.47 6.96 -8.29
N LYS A 40 14.08 7.47 -7.12
CA LYS A 40 14.90 8.46 -6.40
C LYS A 40 16.09 7.84 -5.67
N LYS A 41 15.89 6.73 -4.97
CA LYS A 41 16.91 6.14 -4.11
C LYS A 41 17.85 5.17 -4.83
N PHE A 42 17.37 4.53 -5.88
CA PHE A 42 18.14 3.52 -6.60
C PHE A 42 18.43 3.93 -8.04
N SER A 43 17.99 5.12 -8.44
CA SER A 43 18.18 5.64 -9.80
C SER A 43 17.71 4.69 -10.89
N ILE A 44 16.67 3.90 -10.60
CA ILE A 44 16.09 2.99 -11.58
C ILE A 44 15.24 3.80 -12.55
N PRO A 45 15.46 3.67 -13.87
CA PRO A 45 14.68 4.43 -14.86
C PRO A 45 13.19 4.09 -14.78
N SER A 46 12.32 5.08 -14.97
CA SER A 46 10.86 4.88 -15.01
C SER A 46 10.45 3.78 -15.97
N LYS A 47 11.11 3.69 -17.13
CA LYS A 47 10.85 2.64 -18.12
C LYS A 47 11.05 1.24 -17.55
N SER A 48 12.09 1.05 -16.74
CA SER A 48 12.36 -0.24 -16.08
C SER A 48 11.35 -0.51 -14.98
N ILE A 49 11.00 0.51 -14.19
CA ILE A 49 10.02 0.40 -13.10
C ILE A 49 8.65 -0.03 -13.66
N ASP A 50 8.25 0.52 -14.81
CA ASP A 50 6.96 0.24 -15.44
C ASP A 50 6.94 -1.08 -16.20
N SER A 51 8.07 -1.76 -16.34
CA SER A 51 8.15 -3.05 -17.02
C SER A 51 7.31 -4.12 -16.28
N THR A 52 6.60 -4.94 -17.04
CA THR A 52 5.84 -6.07 -16.48
C THR A 52 6.74 -7.12 -15.83
N LEU A 53 8.03 -7.14 -16.17
CA LEU A 53 9.02 -8.04 -15.58
C LEU A 53 9.45 -7.57 -14.19
N PHE A 54 9.29 -6.29 -13.89
CA PHE A 54 9.62 -5.71 -12.59
C PHE A 54 8.39 -5.75 -11.69
N THR A 55 8.14 -6.90 -11.09
CA THR A 55 6.94 -7.13 -10.28
C THR A 55 6.99 -6.40 -8.94
N LEU A 56 5.82 -6.22 -8.34
CA LEU A 56 5.73 -5.64 -7.00
C LEU A 56 6.53 -6.44 -5.98
N ASN A 57 6.49 -7.77 -6.06
CA ASN A 57 7.28 -8.62 -5.16
C ASN A 57 8.77 -8.32 -5.27
N LEU A 58 9.29 -8.19 -6.49
CA LEU A 58 10.69 -7.86 -6.70
C LEU A 58 11.04 -6.46 -6.18
N LYS A 59 10.17 -5.49 -6.40
CA LYS A 59 10.33 -4.13 -5.85
C LYS A 59 10.42 -4.16 -4.32
N MET A 60 9.53 -4.90 -3.69
CA MET A 60 9.51 -5.02 -2.23
C MET A 60 10.74 -5.75 -1.68
N ASP A 61 11.24 -6.75 -2.40
CA ASP A 61 12.48 -7.42 -2.03
C ASP A 61 13.67 -6.45 -2.04
N ILE A 62 13.77 -5.62 -3.05
CA ILE A 62 14.83 -4.61 -3.13
C ILE A 62 14.78 -3.65 -1.94
N LEU A 63 13.60 -3.14 -1.61
CA LEU A 63 13.43 -2.20 -0.50
C LEU A 63 13.73 -2.86 0.85
N THR A 64 13.33 -4.10 1.03
CA THR A 64 13.54 -4.84 2.27
C THR A 64 15.01 -5.23 2.44
N GLU A 65 15.63 -5.80 1.40
CA GLU A 65 17.03 -6.23 1.42
C GLU A 65 17.99 -5.06 1.59
N SER A 66 17.63 -3.87 1.07
CA SER A 66 18.43 -2.66 1.25
C SER A 66 18.29 -2.05 2.65
N GLY A 67 17.39 -2.55 3.48
CA GLY A 67 17.17 -2.05 4.82
C GLY A 67 16.29 -0.80 4.90
N LEU A 68 15.71 -0.36 3.79
CA LEU A 68 14.85 0.82 3.78
C LEU A 68 13.50 0.60 4.45
N ILE A 69 12.95 -0.61 4.35
CA ILE A 69 11.67 -0.93 4.99
C ILE A 69 11.79 -2.20 5.81
N LYS A 70 10.93 -2.29 6.83
CA LYS A 70 10.84 -3.47 7.70
C LYS A 70 9.90 -4.51 7.12
N GLY A 71 10.02 -5.75 7.61
CA GLY A 71 9.18 -6.87 7.16
C GLY A 71 7.69 -6.67 7.36
N ASN A 72 7.29 -5.95 8.42
CA ASN A 72 5.86 -5.65 8.65
C ASN A 72 5.28 -4.70 7.60
N VAL A 73 6.07 -3.76 7.09
CA VAL A 73 5.66 -2.88 6.00
C VAL A 73 5.53 -3.70 4.71
N LYS A 74 6.51 -4.55 4.42
CA LYS A 74 6.46 -5.46 3.27
C LYS A 74 5.21 -6.33 3.31
N LYS A 75 4.90 -6.92 4.46
CA LYS A 75 3.71 -7.76 4.64
C LYS A 75 2.43 -6.98 4.35
N ASN A 76 2.32 -5.74 4.84
CA ASN A 76 1.15 -4.91 4.56
C ASN A 76 0.99 -4.64 3.07
N VAL A 77 2.06 -4.30 2.38
CA VAL A 77 1.99 -4.04 0.93
C VAL A 77 1.53 -5.29 0.18
N GLU A 78 2.04 -6.46 0.54
CA GLU A 78 1.64 -7.72 -0.07
C GLU A 78 0.15 -8.03 0.17
N LEU A 79 -0.34 -7.83 1.39
CA LEU A 79 -1.74 -8.04 1.73
C LEU A 79 -2.66 -7.06 1.00
N LEU A 80 -2.26 -5.80 0.93
CA LEU A 80 -3.03 -4.78 0.20
C LEU A 80 -3.11 -5.12 -1.29
N ALA A 81 -2.02 -5.64 -1.85
CA ALA A 81 -2.02 -6.09 -3.25
C ALA A 81 -2.97 -7.25 -3.49
N ARG A 82 -3.03 -8.22 -2.56
CA ARG A 82 -3.97 -9.34 -2.65
C ARG A 82 -5.41 -8.88 -2.58
N ILE A 83 -5.73 -7.96 -1.69
CA ILE A 83 -7.07 -7.39 -1.56
C ILE A 83 -7.46 -6.67 -2.86
N ARG A 84 -6.57 -5.81 -3.35
CA ARG A 84 -6.80 -5.07 -4.60
C ARG A 84 -7.04 -6.01 -5.77
N ASN A 85 -6.26 -7.09 -5.89
CA ASN A 85 -6.41 -8.04 -6.98
C ASN A 85 -7.75 -8.77 -6.95
N ARG A 86 -8.28 -9.07 -5.75
CA ARG A 86 -9.61 -9.67 -5.62
C ARG A 86 -10.69 -8.75 -6.18
N TYR A 87 -10.61 -7.45 -5.90
CA TYR A 87 -11.59 -6.47 -6.40
C TYR A 87 -11.40 -6.12 -7.87
N ALA A 88 -10.19 -6.13 -8.37
CA ALA A 88 -9.90 -5.77 -9.76
C ALA A 88 -10.26 -6.88 -10.74
N HIS A 89 -10.16 -8.15 -10.34
CA HIS A 89 -10.29 -9.29 -11.25
C HIS A 89 -11.51 -10.15 -11.03
N ARG A 90 -12.40 -9.81 -10.08
CA ARG A 90 -13.60 -10.59 -9.78
C ARG A 90 -14.82 -9.69 -9.65
N LEU A 91 -15.93 -10.13 -10.28
CA LEU A 91 -17.22 -9.45 -10.14
C LEU A 91 -17.76 -9.60 -8.72
N GLU A 92 -17.58 -10.79 -8.13
CA GLU A 92 -18.00 -11.08 -6.76
C GLU A 92 -16.79 -11.54 -5.97
N PRO A 93 -16.09 -10.61 -5.29
CA PRO A 93 -14.92 -10.97 -4.49
C PRO A 93 -15.33 -11.82 -3.29
N ASN A 94 -14.46 -12.74 -2.89
CA ASN A 94 -14.69 -13.57 -1.72
C ASN A 94 -14.48 -12.73 -0.44
N GLU A 95 -15.60 -12.34 0.17
CA GLU A 95 -15.60 -11.50 1.38
C GLU A 95 -14.82 -12.11 2.54
N GLN A 96 -14.88 -13.42 2.72
CA GLN A 96 -14.16 -14.09 3.81
C GLN A 96 -12.65 -13.99 3.63
N ARG A 97 -12.15 -14.15 2.41
CA ARG A 97 -10.71 -14.00 2.14
C ARG A 97 -10.24 -12.57 2.36
N ILE A 98 -11.04 -11.61 1.92
CA ILE A 98 -10.73 -10.18 2.11
C ILE A 98 -10.71 -9.85 3.60
N THR A 99 -11.69 -10.33 4.35
CA THR A 99 -11.74 -10.14 5.81
C THR A 99 -10.49 -10.75 6.47
N ASN A 100 -10.07 -11.93 6.03
CA ASN A 100 -8.87 -12.59 6.57
C ASN A 100 -7.60 -11.78 6.27
N TYR A 101 -7.47 -11.25 5.05
CA TYR A 101 -6.33 -10.40 4.70
C TYR A 101 -6.29 -9.13 5.53
N ILE A 102 -7.45 -8.48 5.73
CA ILE A 102 -7.52 -7.27 6.57
C ILE A 102 -7.13 -7.58 7.99
N ARG A 103 -7.57 -8.74 8.51
CA ARG A 103 -7.23 -9.16 9.87
C ARG A 103 -5.72 -9.32 10.06
N GLU A 104 -5.00 -9.77 9.03
CA GLU A 104 -3.54 -9.95 9.07
C GLU A 104 -2.76 -8.65 8.93
N LEU A 105 -3.38 -7.55 8.47
CA LEU A 105 -2.70 -6.27 8.33
C LEU A 105 -2.12 -5.79 9.68
N GLN A 106 -0.89 -5.29 9.62
CA GLN A 106 -0.20 -4.77 10.80
C GLN A 106 -0.53 -3.29 10.96
N TYR A 107 -0.87 -2.87 12.17
CA TYR A 107 -1.22 -1.47 12.46
C TYR A 107 -0.04 -0.50 12.29
N LEU A 108 1.19 -0.97 12.37
CA LEU A 108 2.41 -0.15 12.33
C LEU A 108 2.42 0.93 13.42
N GLY A 109 1.80 0.62 14.55
CA GLY A 109 1.64 1.52 15.68
C GLY A 109 0.53 1.01 16.59
N SER A 110 -0.08 1.92 17.34
CA SER A 110 -1.14 1.57 18.27
C SER A 110 -2.38 1.05 17.55
N ALA A 111 -2.91 -0.09 18.01
CA ALA A 111 -4.17 -0.62 17.48
C ALA A 111 -5.34 0.27 17.92
N SER A 112 -6.31 0.45 17.02
CA SER A 112 -7.54 1.16 17.35
C SER A 112 -8.53 0.21 18.00
N LYS A 113 -9.11 0.62 19.13
CA LYS A 113 -10.11 -0.18 19.85
C LYS A 113 -11.48 -0.20 19.16
N THR A 114 -11.73 0.75 18.26
CA THR A 114 -13.05 0.93 17.64
C THR A 114 -13.11 0.48 16.19
N ALA A 115 -12.04 -0.12 15.69
CA ALA A 115 -11.93 -0.38 14.27
C ALA A 115 -12.72 -1.60 13.83
N GLY A 116 -13.77 -1.40 13.03
CA GLY A 116 -14.29 -2.43 12.16
C GLY A 116 -13.26 -2.73 11.05
N LYS A 117 -13.55 -3.72 10.19
CA LYS A 117 -12.59 -4.14 9.16
C LYS A 117 -12.21 -3.02 8.20
N TYR A 118 -13.16 -2.19 7.79
CA TYR A 118 -12.86 -1.09 6.85
C TYR A 118 -12.06 0.03 7.52
N ALA A 119 -12.36 0.32 8.77
CA ALA A 119 -11.58 1.29 9.54
C ALA A 119 -10.14 0.79 9.73
N LYS A 120 -9.95 -0.48 10.04
CA LYS A 120 -8.62 -1.09 10.13
C LYS A 120 -7.87 -0.98 8.80
N TYR A 121 -8.54 -1.28 7.70
CA TYR A 121 -7.94 -1.16 6.36
C TYR A 121 -7.43 0.26 6.12
N ARG A 122 -8.29 1.27 6.36
CA ARG A 122 -7.91 2.68 6.16
C ARG A 122 -6.71 3.09 7.02
N ILE A 123 -6.71 2.71 8.29
CA ILE A 123 -5.62 3.00 9.20
C ILE A 123 -4.31 2.38 8.70
N CYS A 124 -4.34 1.12 8.32
CA CYS A 124 -3.15 0.41 7.85
C CYS A 124 -2.64 0.98 6.53
N VAL A 125 -3.52 1.33 5.60
CA VAL A 125 -3.13 1.98 4.34
C VAL A 125 -2.43 3.31 4.61
N ILE A 126 -3.05 4.16 5.43
CA ILE A 126 -2.49 5.49 5.73
C ILE A 126 -1.13 5.37 6.42
N ARG A 127 -1.01 4.48 7.41
CA ARG A 127 0.25 4.29 8.13
C ARG A 127 1.35 3.69 7.24
N THR A 128 1.00 2.74 6.38
CA THR A 128 1.94 2.17 5.40
C THR A 128 2.41 3.25 4.42
N PHE A 129 1.46 4.01 3.89
CA PHE A 129 1.75 5.14 3.01
C PHE A 129 2.67 6.17 3.70
N SER A 130 2.37 6.52 4.94
CA SER A 130 3.16 7.47 5.72
C SER A 130 4.62 7.02 5.90
N VAL A 131 4.83 5.74 6.21
CA VAL A 131 6.18 5.16 6.33
C VAL A 131 6.94 5.30 5.01
N LEU A 132 6.29 4.94 3.90
CA LEU A 132 6.90 5.00 2.57
C LEU A 132 7.22 6.44 2.15
N VAL A 133 6.31 7.39 2.43
CA VAL A 133 6.55 8.80 2.13
C VAL A 133 7.75 9.33 2.91
N LYS A 134 7.91 8.93 4.16
CA LYS A 134 9.09 9.31 4.96
C LYS A 134 10.38 8.79 4.33
N MET A 135 10.38 7.57 3.80
CA MET A 135 11.53 7.02 3.09
C MET A 135 11.84 7.83 1.83
N LEU A 136 10.80 8.24 1.12
CA LEU A 136 10.96 9.05 -0.09
C LEU A 136 11.61 10.41 0.21
N ARG A 137 11.29 11.00 1.36
CA ARG A 137 11.81 12.33 1.75
C ARG A 137 13.23 12.30 2.30
N LYS A 138 13.70 11.18 2.77
CA LYS A 138 15.09 11.04 3.21
C LYS A 138 16.02 11.03 1.98
#